data_26f888fce85bdb498c9e531248235e51
#
_entry.id   26f888fce85bdb498c9e531248235e51
#
_cell.length_a   1.000
_cell.length_b   1.000
_cell.length_c   1.000
_cell.angle_alpha   90.00
_cell.angle_beta   90.00
_cell.angle_gamma   90.00
#
_symmetry.space_group_name_H-M   'P 1'
#
loop_
_entity.id
_entity.type
_entity.pdbx_description
1 polymer ?
#
loop_
_entity_poly.entity_id
_entity_poly.type
_entity_poly.pdbx_seq_one_letter_code
_entity_poly.pdbx_strand_id
1 'polypeptide(L)'
;MDQETFDNVQRIRSNVRRYPDGWREAHPLTGLMYCADCGAKMYVHRVNNGKRVPQYTCSAYSKIPVGTLCPTQHRINADVVMELIKELLKAIAEYSHLNREEFIETVRKAQTSQQSSEITRLKSRLSEAQKRVQDLEKLLCRIYEDNILGKLPDERYAILDGQYSKEQKELSAEIAGMEAELSGYEEGRRSAEKFIAMVDKYQNFEELTTYMLNEFVEKIVVHERDRKGSIETTQEVEIYFNFIGRYLPPHFGEVELTPEEIEEMKKREARKDRLHQNYLKRKANGKQQEYYERTKEKKKAEMDAKKAEIRKEDIAKGVFIPVSMLPPAEPKKGAVPA
;
A
#
# COMPACT_ATOMS: atom_id res chain seq x y z
N MET A 1 -29.04 -3.35 -5.11
CA MET A 1 -27.60 -3.13 -4.90
C MET A 1 -26.90 -3.99 -5.95
N ASP A 2 -26.08 -3.41 -6.77
CA ASP A 2 -25.29 -4.15 -7.75
C ASP A 2 -24.14 -4.92 -7.09
N GLN A 3 -23.58 -5.90 -7.79
CA GLN A 3 -22.52 -6.76 -7.25
C GLN A 3 -21.25 -5.96 -6.91
N GLU A 4 -20.89 -4.97 -7.72
CA GLU A 4 -19.72 -4.11 -7.50
C GLU A 4 -19.83 -3.32 -6.20
N THR A 5 -20.99 -2.70 -5.95
CA THR A 5 -21.28 -1.98 -4.70
C THR A 5 -21.20 -2.93 -3.50
N PHE A 6 -21.76 -4.13 -3.61
CA PHE A 6 -21.71 -5.14 -2.56
C PHE A 6 -20.26 -5.53 -2.23
N ASP A 7 -19.47 -5.85 -3.24
CA ASP A 7 -18.07 -6.26 -3.09
C ASP A 7 -17.21 -5.14 -2.47
N ASN A 8 -17.42 -3.89 -2.88
CA ASN A 8 -16.76 -2.73 -2.29
C ASN A 8 -17.11 -2.56 -0.80
N VAL A 9 -18.38 -2.70 -0.44
CA VAL A 9 -18.82 -2.67 0.96
C VAL A 9 -18.20 -3.81 1.77
N GLN A 10 -18.12 -5.03 1.24
CA GLN A 10 -17.47 -6.15 1.93
C GLN A 10 -15.98 -5.90 2.12
N ARG A 11 -15.29 -5.33 1.13
CA ARG A 11 -13.88 -4.95 1.24
C ARG A 11 -13.65 -3.90 2.34
N ILE A 12 -14.47 -2.87 2.41
CA ILE A 12 -14.43 -1.84 3.47
C ILE A 12 -14.64 -2.50 4.84
N ARG A 13 -15.65 -3.35 4.99
CA ARG A 13 -15.94 -4.06 6.25
C ARG A 13 -14.81 -4.98 6.69
N SER A 14 -14.16 -5.67 5.78
CA SER A 14 -13.04 -6.55 6.09
C SER A 14 -11.82 -5.81 6.64
N ASN A 15 -11.65 -4.54 6.26
CA ASN A 15 -10.56 -3.68 6.71
C ASN A 15 -10.80 -3.05 8.08
N VAL A 16 -12.06 -2.93 8.52
CA VAL A 16 -12.44 -2.30 9.80
C VAL A 16 -12.80 -3.38 10.81
N ARG A 17 -11.85 -3.77 11.67
CA ARG A 17 -12.08 -4.80 12.70
C ARG A 17 -12.58 -4.24 14.02
N ARG A 18 -12.23 -2.99 14.37
CA ARG A 18 -12.61 -2.33 15.62
C ARG A 18 -12.77 -0.83 15.39
N TYR A 19 -13.77 -0.26 16.05
CA TYR A 19 -13.91 1.18 16.18
C TYR A 19 -13.24 1.59 17.50
N PRO A 20 -12.28 2.54 17.48
CA PRO A 20 -11.72 3.07 18.71
C PRO A 20 -12.79 3.73 19.57
N ASP A 21 -12.70 3.58 20.89
CA ASP A 21 -13.63 4.22 21.83
C ASP A 21 -13.67 5.73 21.62
N GLY A 22 -14.86 6.30 21.60
CA GLY A 22 -15.09 7.72 21.35
C GLY A 22 -15.02 8.16 19.88
N TRP A 23 -14.80 7.21 18.95
CA TRP A 23 -14.80 7.46 17.50
C TRP A 23 -15.87 6.56 16.86
N ARG A 24 -16.89 7.18 16.28
CA ARG A 24 -18.01 6.45 15.67
C ARG A 24 -17.66 5.83 14.33
N GLU A 25 -16.60 6.31 13.69
CA GLU A 25 -16.22 5.94 12.31
C GLU A 25 -14.74 5.55 12.22
N ALA A 26 -14.41 4.62 11.33
CA ALA A 26 -13.05 4.37 10.92
C ALA A 26 -12.54 5.55 10.07
N HIS A 27 -11.22 5.81 10.10
CA HIS A 27 -10.65 6.81 9.21
C HIS A 27 -10.78 6.34 7.75
N PRO A 28 -11.11 7.22 6.78
CA PRO A 28 -11.34 6.84 5.37
C PRO A 28 -10.21 6.02 4.72
N LEU A 29 -8.95 6.27 5.08
CA LEU A 29 -7.78 5.52 4.58
C LEU A 29 -7.53 4.20 5.31
N THR A 30 -8.41 3.77 6.23
CA THR A 30 -8.21 2.52 6.99
C THR A 30 -8.22 1.31 6.06
N GLY A 31 -7.13 0.54 6.12
CA GLY A 31 -6.96 -0.66 5.31
C GLY A 31 -6.28 -0.45 3.95
N LEU A 32 -6.12 0.81 3.52
CA LEU A 32 -5.46 1.16 2.25
C LEU A 32 -3.96 1.46 2.41
N MET A 33 -3.48 1.75 3.63
CA MET A 33 -2.11 2.19 3.88
C MET A 33 -1.17 1.01 4.19
N TYR A 34 -0.02 0.97 3.53
CA TYR A 34 1.00 -0.08 3.67
C TYR A 34 2.40 0.52 3.81
N CYS A 35 3.26 -0.19 4.52
CA CYS A 35 4.67 0.15 4.66
C CYS A 35 5.46 -0.37 3.45
N ALA A 36 6.32 0.45 2.86
CA ALA A 36 7.15 0.07 1.71
C ALA A 36 8.17 -1.03 2.06
N ASP A 37 8.80 -0.96 3.25
CA ASP A 37 9.89 -1.86 3.63
C ASP A 37 9.39 -3.27 4.00
N CYS A 38 8.31 -3.36 4.78
CA CYS A 38 7.86 -4.64 5.32
C CYS A 38 6.51 -5.12 4.77
N GLY A 39 5.83 -4.34 3.92
CA GLY A 39 4.52 -4.67 3.36
C GLY A 39 3.37 -4.71 4.37
N ALA A 40 3.64 -4.46 5.66
CA ALA A 40 2.61 -4.52 6.69
C ALA A 40 1.63 -3.34 6.60
N LYS A 41 0.37 -3.59 6.97
CA LYS A 41 -0.64 -2.52 7.07
C LYS A 41 -0.21 -1.47 8.09
N MET A 42 -0.51 -0.21 7.79
CA MET A 42 -0.31 0.90 8.71
C MET A 42 -1.60 1.17 9.48
N TYR A 43 -1.45 1.48 10.77
CA TYR A 43 -2.58 1.80 11.65
C TYR A 43 -2.63 3.28 11.98
N VAL A 44 -3.84 3.82 12.06
CA VAL A 44 -4.08 5.20 12.41
C VAL A 44 -4.00 5.41 13.92
N HIS A 45 -3.20 6.40 14.33
CA HIS A 45 -3.18 6.98 15.66
C HIS A 45 -3.82 8.36 15.59
N ARG A 46 -4.95 8.56 16.24
CA ARG A 46 -5.76 9.78 16.11
C ARG A 46 -5.36 10.90 17.06
N VAL A 47 -4.53 10.59 18.05
CA VAL A 47 -4.00 11.57 19.00
C VAL A 47 -2.50 11.53 18.99
N ASN A 48 -1.85 12.66 18.72
CA ASN A 48 -0.42 12.82 18.77
C ASN A 48 -0.07 14.02 19.65
N ASN A 49 0.68 13.79 20.73
CA ASN A 49 1.10 14.83 21.71
C ASN A 49 -0.07 15.71 22.20
N GLY A 50 -1.24 15.11 22.49
CA GLY A 50 -2.44 15.80 22.93
C GLY A 50 -3.24 16.52 21.83
N LYS A 51 -2.73 16.56 20.60
CA LYS A 51 -3.45 17.09 19.43
C LYS A 51 -4.18 15.98 18.71
N ARG A 52 -5.40 16.26 18.25
CA ARG A 52 -6.19 15.33 17.41
C ARG A 52 -5.75 15.41 15.96
N VAL A 53 -4.57 14.90 15.65
CA VAL A 53 -4.03 14.82 14.30
C VAL A 53 -3.87 13.34 13.95
N PRO A 54 -4.67 12.80 13.02
CA PRO A 54 -4.58 11.42 12.63
C PRO A 54 -3.25 11.16 11.89
N GLN A 55 -2.49 10.17 12.37
CA GLN A 55 -1.24 9.75 11.76
C GLN A 55 -1.24 8.24 11.54
N TYR A 56 -0.79 7.82 10.38
CA TYR A 56 -0.54 6.42 10.08
C TYR A 56 0.88 6.02 10.48
N THR A 57 1.00 4.85 11.11
CA THR A 57 2.29 4.29 11.54
C THR A 57 2.33 2.80 11.18
N CYS A 58 3.50 2.32 10.77
CA CYS A 58 3.72 0.91 10.44
C CYS A 58 3.40 0.01 11.64
N SER A 59 2.53 -0.98 11.42
CA SER A 59 2.11 -1.92 12.47
C SER A 59 3.21 -2.87 12.90
N ALA A 60 4.09 -3.25 11.97
CA ALA A 60 5.21 -4.15 12.26
C ALA A 60 6.29 -3.46 13.09
N TYR A 61 6.54 -2.17 12.87
CA TYR A 61 7.45 -1.40 13.72
C TYR A 61 6.96 -1.27 15.15
N SER A 62 5.64 -1.12 15.34
CA SER A 62 5.03 -0.91 16.67
C SER A 62 4.91 -2.19 17.50
N LYS A 63 5.19 -3.38 16.94
CA LYS A 63 5.17 -4.64 17.69
C LYS A 63 6.39 -4.77 18.61
N ILE A 64 6.23 -5.46 19.71
CA ILE A 64 7.28 -5.67 20.72
C ILE A 64 8.10 -6.91 20.40
N PRO A 65 9.45 -6.82 20.40
CA PRO A 65 10.26 -5.62 20.63
C PRO A 65 10.21 -4.66 19.44
N VAL A 66 10.14 -3.36 19.73
CA VAL A 66 9.99 -2.30 18.74
C VAL A 66 11.17 -2.29 17.76
N GLY A 67 10.88 -2.22 16.47
CA GLY A 67 11.90 -2.15 15.43
C GLY A 67 12.50 -3.49 14.99
N THR A 68 12.02 -4.63 15.51
CA THR A 68 12.54 -5.96 15.13
C THR A 68 12.02 -6.43 13.77
N LEU A 69 10.72 -6.22 13.52
CA LEU A 69 10.07 -6.68 12.28
C LEU A 69 10.15 -5.64 11.16
N CYS A 70 10.31 -4.38 11.51
CA CYS A 70 10.53 -3.28 10.57
C CYS A 70 11.53 -2.32 11.20
N PRO A 71 12.72 -2.13 10.60
CA PRO A 71 13.80 -1.37 11.24
C PRO A 71 13.51 0.13 11.32
N THR A 72 12.62 0.64 10.47
CA THR A 72 12.34 2.05 10.34
C THR A 72 10.89 2.38 10.67
N GLN A 73 10.70 3.50 11.38
CA GLN A 73 9.37 3.99 11.70
C GLN A 73 8.79 4.79 10.53
N HIS A 74 7.98 4.13 9.71
CA HIS A 74 7.19 4.82 8.70
C HIS A 74 6.00 5.50 9.38
N ARG A 75 5.93 6.82 9.24
CA ARG A 75 4.86 7.65 9.81
C ARG A 75 4.49 8.75 8.84
N ILE A 76 3.20 8.95 8.62
CA ILE A 76 2.67 10.01 7.75
C ILE A 76 1.36 10.58 8.34
N ASN A 77 1.12 11.87 8.16
CA ASN A 77 -0.16 12.48 8.52
C ASN A 77 -1.23 12.07 7.52
N ALA A 78 -2.39 11.71 8.02
CA ALA A 78 -3.51 11.29 7.19
C ALA A 78 -4.02 12.40 6.28
N ASP A 79 -4.07 13.64 6.79
CA ASP A 79 -4.54 14.81 6.04
C ASP A 79 -3.67 15.08 4.81
N VAL A 80 -2.34 14.90 4.92
CA VAL A 80 -1.41 15.07 3.78
C VAL A 80 -1.68 14.03 2.70
N VAL A 81 -1.95 12.78 3.10
CA VAL A 81 -2.27 11.71 2.13
C VAL A 81 -3.63 11.95 1.48
N MET A 82 -4.62 12.39 2.24
CA MET A 82 -5.94 12.74 1.70
C MET A 82 -5.85 13.86 0.67
N GLU A 83 -5.08 14.91 0.96
CA GLU A 83 -4.89 16.03 0.02
C GLU A 83 -4.13 15.58 -1.24
N LEU A 84 -3.09 14.75 -1.08
CA LEU A 84 -2.34 14.19 -2.22
C LEU A 84 -3.25 13.36 -3.14
N ILE A 85 -4.11 12.50 -2.57
CA ILE A 85 -5.06 11.70 -3.37
C ILE A 85 -6.06 12.60 -4.08
N LYS A 86 -6.58 13.61 -3.39
CA LYS A 86 -7.53 14.57 -3.93
C LYS A 86 -6.95 15.30 -5.15
N GLU A 87 -5.77 15.87 -5.00
CA GLU A 87 -5.09 16.58 -6.09
C GLU A 87 -4.74 15.63 -7.25
N LEU A 88 -4.30 14.42 -6.95
CA LEU A 88 -3.98 13.43 -7.97
C LEU A 88 -5.23 12.98 -8.74
N LEU A 89 -6.35 12.71 -8.05
CA LEU A 89 -7.61 12.35 -8.71
C LEU A 89 -8.17 13.50 -9.56
N LYS A 90 -8.06 14.74 -9.11
CA LYS A 90 -8.43 15.93 -9.91
C LYS A 90 -7.58 16.01 -11.18
N ALA A 91 -6.27 15.88 -11.05
CA ALA A 91 -5.37 15.94 -12.21
C ALA A 91 -5.61 14.79 -13.20
N ILE A 92 -5.90 13.57 -12.71
CA ILE A 92 -6.26 12.43 -13.55
C ILE A 92 -7.60 12.69 -14.25
N ALA A 93 -8.60 13.22 -13.54
CA ALA A 93 -9.90 13.54 -14.11
C ALA A 93 -9.76 14.58 -15.23
N GLU A 94 -9.08 15.68 -14.97
CA GLU A 94 -8.82 16.73 -15.94
C GLU A 94 -8.07 16.20 -17.16
N TYR A 95 -6.97 15.46 -16.96
CA TYR A 95 -6.20 14.88 -18.04
C TYR A 95 -7.01 13.86 -18.86
N SER A 96 -7.81 13.02 -18.20
CA SER A 96 -8.65 12.03 -18.87
C SER A 96 -9.77 12.66 -19.70
N HIS A 97 -10.29 13.83 -19.32
CA HIS A 97 -11.27 14.58 -20.09
C HIS A 97 -10.65 15.30 -21.29
N LEU A 98 -9.49 15.93 -21.10
CA LEU A 98 -8.81 16.70 -22.15
C LEU A 98 -8.14 15.80 -23.20
N ASN A 99 -7.55 14.69 -22.79
CA ASN A 99 -6.69 13.82 -23.60
C ASN A 99 -7.10 12.34 -23.48
N ARG A 100 -8.38 12.04 -23.69
CA ARG A 100 -8.96 10.70 -23.43
C ARG A 100 -8.21 9.56 -24.15
N GLU A 101 -7.92 9.72 -25.43
CA GLU A 101 -7.23 8.69 -26.22
C GLU A 101 -5.79 8.49 -25.74
N GLU A 102 -5.10 9.57 -25.44
CA GLU A 102 -3.73 9.52 -24.93
C GLU A 102 -3.68 8.92 -23.53
N PHE A 103 -4.66 9.24 -22.68
CA PHE A 103 -4.81 8.63 -21.36
C PHE A 103 -4.98 7.11 -21.45
N ILE A 104 -5.93 6.64 -22.29
CA ILE A 104 -6.16 5.21 -22.52
C ILE A 104 -4.88 4.54 -23.04
N GLU A 105 -4.19 5.18 -23.98
CA GLU A 105 -2.96 4.63 -24.54
C GLU A 105 -1.82 4.61 -23.53
N THR A 106 -1.69 5.64 -22.69
CA THR A 106 -0.66 5.72 -21.65
C THR A 106 -0.90 4.69 -20.54
N VAL A 107 -2.14 4.55 -20.08
CA VAL A 107 -2.53 3.49 -19.12
C VAL A 107 -2.27 2.12 -19.74
N ARG A 108 -2.65 1.92 -20.99
CA ARG A 108 -2.38 0.70 -21.74
C ARG A 108 -0.88 0.42 -21.90
N LYS A 109 -0.07 1.44 -22.21
CA LYS A 109 1.39 1.31 -22.29
C LYS A 109 2.03 1.04 -20.93
N ALA A 110 1.58 1.68 -19.87
CA ALA A 110 2.07 1.43 -18.52
C ALA A 110 1.80 -0.02 -18.06
N GLN A 111 0.65 -0.57 -18.42
CA GLN A 111 0.33 -1.99 -18.23
C GLN A 111 1.04 -2.90 -19.23
N THR A 112 1.39 -2.40 -20.42
CA THR A 112 1.88 -3.18 -21.56
C THR A 112 3.38 -2.99 -21.83
N SER A 113 4.08 -2.02 -21.24
CA SER A 113 5.46 -1.68 -21.62
C SER A 113 6.48 -2.80 -21.36
N GLN A 114 6.20 -3.72 -20.44
CA GLN A 114 6.90 -4.99 -20.32
C GLN A 114 6.23 -6.13 -21.11
N GLN A 115 5.02 -5.97 -21.57
CA GLN A 115 4.13 -7.04 -22.03
C GLN A 115 3.91 -7.07 -23.55
N SER A 116 4.15 -5.99 -24.31
CA SER A 116 3.81 -5.98 -25.75
C SER A 116 4.61 -6.97 -26.58
N SER A 117 5.89 -7.14 -26.29
CA SER A 117 6.73 -8.16 -26.93
C SER A 117 6.34 -9.57 -26.49
N GLU A 118 5.97 -9.74 -25.20
CA GLU A 118 5.50 -11.01 -24.65
C GLU A 118 4.14 -11.42 -25.24
N ILE A 119 3.18 -10.49 -25.32
CA ILE A 119 1.87 -10.75 -25.94
C ILE A 119 2.02 -11.16 -27.40
N THR A 120 2.87 -10.46 -28.16
CA THR A 120 3.11 -10.81 -29.57
C THR A 120 3.74 -12.19 -29.69
N ARG A 121 4.71 -12.51 -28.84
CA ARG A 121 5.36 -13.82 -28.76
C ARG A 121 4.37 -14.90 -28.34
N LEU A 122 3.52 -14.61 -27.34
CA LEU A 122 2.50 -15.54 -26.85
C LEU A 122 1.48 -15.84 -27.96
N LYS A 123 1.00 -14.85 -28.69
CA LYS A 123 0.08 -15.02 -29.85
C LYS A 123 0.70 -15.83 -30.96
N SER A 124 1.98 -15.65 -31.27
CA SER A 124 2.70 -16.44 -32.26
C SER A 124 2.78 -17.90 -31.83
N ARG A 125 3.21 -18.16 -30.58
CA ARG A 125 3.29 -19.52 -30.01
C ARG A 125 1.92 -20.21 -29.97
N LEU A 126 0.87 -19.48 -29.58
CA LEU A 126 -0.50 -20.00 -29.56
C LEU A 126 -0.94 -20.45 -30.96
N SER A 127 -0.71 -19.59 -31.98
CA SER A 127 -1.02 -19.93 -33.37
C SER A 127 -0.24 -21.14 -33.88
N GLU A 128 1.05 -21.26 -33.56
CA GLU A 128 1.88 -22.39 -33.92
C GLU A 128 1.43 -23.68 -33.22
N ALA A 129 1.11 -23.62 -31.93
CA ALA A 129 0.60 -24.76 -31.17
C ALA A 129 -0.76 -25.23 -31.70
N GLN A 130 -1.69 -24.31 -31.97
CA GLN A 130 -3.00 -24.64 -32.55
C GLN A 130 -2.86 -25.30 -33.91
N LYS A 131 -1.97 -24.79 -34.78
CA LYS A 131 -1.69 -25.39 -36.08
C LYS A 131 -1.11 -26.81 -35.93
N ARG A 132 -0.19 -27.01 -34.98
CA ARG A 132 0.42 -28.32 -34.72
C ARG A 132 -0.61 -29.33 -34.24
N VAL A 133 -1.55 -28.93 -33.37
CA VAL A 133 -2.66 -29.79 -32.94
C VAL A 133 -3.50 -30.25 -34.12
N GLN A 134 -3.87 -29.34 -35.04
CA GLN A 134 -4.61 -29.67 -36.26
C GLN A 134 -3.82 -30.62 -37.17
N ASP A 135 -2.49 -30.45 -37.28
CA ASP A 135 -1.65 -31.34 -38.07
C ASP A 135 -1.56 -32.75 -37.43
N LEU A 136 -1.47 -32.80 -36.08
CA LEU A 136 -1.50 -34.08 -35.34
C LEU A 136 -2.83 -34.82 -35.52
N GLU A 137 -3.97 -34.12 -35.54
CA GLU A 137 -5.28 -34.74 -35.83
C GLU A 137 -5.31 -35.40 -37.22
N LYS A 138 -4.78 -34.71 -38.24
CA LYS A 138 -4.67 -35.25 -39.59
C LYS A 138 -3.74 -36.47 -39.64
N LEU A 139 -2.63 -36.42 -38.91
CA LEU A 139 -1.67 -37.52 -38.82
C LEU A 139 -2.29 -38.75 -38.11
N LEU A 140 -2.99 -38.53 -37.00
CA LEU A 140 -3.70 -39.58 -36.27
C LEU A 140 -4.76 -40.27 -37.16
N CYS A 141 -5.56 -39.50 -37.88
CA CYS A 141 -6.50 -40.07 -38.85
C CYS A 141 -5.78 -40.90 -39.91
N ARG A 142 -4.68 -40.41 -40.47
CA ARG A 142 -3.93 -41.10 -41.52
C ARG A 142 -3.27 -42.39 -41.06
N ILE A 143 -2.64 -42.39 -39.87
CA ILE A 143 -2.04 -43.62 -39.33
C ILE A 143 -3.08 -44.66 -38.98
N TYR A 144 -4.30 -44.24 -38.54
CA TYR A 144 -5.42 -45.10 -38.30
C TYR A 144 -5.92 -45.76 -39.61
N GLU A 145 -6.10 -44.97 -40.68
CA GLU A 145 -6.50 -45.49 -42.01
C GLU A 145 -5.45 -46.46 -42.57
N ASP A 146 -4.16 -46.10 -42.50
CA ASP A 146 -3.06 -46.93 -43.00
C ASP A 146 -2.94 -48.27 -42.21
N ASN A 147 -3.26 -48.26 -40.91
CA ASN A 147 -3.33 -49.47 -40.09
C ASN A 147 -4.49 -50.39 -40.55
N ILE A 148 -5.71 -49.83 -40.70
CA ILE A 148 -6.87 -50.62 -41.17
C ILE A 148 -6.62 -51.19 -42.56
N LEU A 149 -5.94 -50.47 -43.43
CA LEU A 149 -5.59 -50.93 -44.78
C LEU A 149 -4.43 -51.93 -44.80
N GLY A 150 -3.88 -52.28 -43.65
CA GLY A 150 -2.77 -53.25 -43.53
C GLY A 150 -1.40 -52.71 -44.03
N LYS A 151 -1.31 -51.37 -44.28
CA LYS A 151 -0.06 -50.71 -44.69
C LYS A 151 0.87 -50.43 -43.52
N LEU A 152 0.32 -50.27 -42.31
CA LEU A 152 1.04 -49.98 -41.07
C LEU A 152 0.82 -51.12 -40.08
N PRO A 153 1.90 -51.83 -39.61
CA PRO A 153 1.80 -52.88 -38.60
C PRO A 153 1.26 -52.35 -37.27
N ASP A 154 0.48 -53.19 -36.55
CA ASP A 154 -0.16 -52.82 -35.28
C ASP A 154 0.80 -52.33 -34.22
N GLU A 155 1.97 -52.97 -34.11
CA GLU A 155 3.01 -52.51 -33.13
C GLU A 155 3.49 -51.10 -33.42
N ARG A 156 3.68 -50.74 -34.69
CA ARG A 156 4.16 -49.44 -35.12
C ARG A 156 3.05 -48.39 -35.01
N TYR A 157 1.81 -48.79 -35.29
CA TYR A 157 0.64 -47.94 -35.04
C TYR A 157 0.52 -47.57 -33.57
N ALA A 158 0.57 -48.51 -32.65
CA ALA A 158 0.46 -48.28 -31.22
C ALA A 158 1.55 -47.31 -30.70
N ILE A 159 2.77 -47.38 -31.21
CA ILE A 159 3.87 -46.46 -30.83
C ILE A 159 3.58 -45.04 -31.34
N LEU A 160 3.19 -44.88 -32.59
CA LEU A 160 2.93 -43.57 -33.21
C LEU A 160 1.68 -42.93 -32.62
N ASP A 161 0.62 -43.69 -32.42
CA ASP A 161 -0.62 -43.24 -31.77
C ASP A 161 -0.33 -42.73 -30.34
N GLY A 162 0.43 -43.50 -29.56
CA GLY A 162 0.83 -43.10 -28.22
C GLY A 162 1.67 -41.82 -28.19
N GLN A 163 2.60 -41.65 -29.15
CA GLN A 163 3.41 -40.47 -29.24
C GLN A 163 2.61 -39.21 -29.65
N TYR A 164 1.78 -39.33 -30.70
CA TYR A 164 0.98 -38.21 -31.20
C TYR A 164 -0.13 -37.80 -30.22
N SER A 165 -0.76 -38.77 -29.56
CA SER A 165 -1.78 -38.52 -28.54
C SER A 165 -1.18 -37.83 -27.29
N LYS A 166 0.06 -38.21 -26.92
CA LYS A 166 0.75 -37.54 -25.82
C LYS A 166 1.11 -36.09 -26.17
N GLU A 167 1.69 -35.88 -27.35
CA GLU A 167 2.03 -34.54 -27.85
C GLU A 167 0.79 -33.63 -27.95
N GLN A 168 -0.33 -34.18 -28.43
CA GLN A 168 -1.61 -33.47 -28.53
C GLN A 168 -2.12 -33.00 -27.16
N LYS A 169 -2.03 -33.88 -26.13
CA LYS A 169 -2.43 -33.52 -24.77
C LYS A 169 -1.56 -32.44 -24.16
N GLU A 170 -0.24 -32.52 -24.35
CA GLU A 170 0.71 -31.53 -23.86
C GLU A 170 0.47 -30.17 -24.51
N LEU A 171 0.29 -30.13 -25.84
CA LEU A 171 -0.01 -28.90 -26.56
C LEU A 171 -1.38 -28.31 -26.18
N SER A 172 -2.39 -29.14 -25.95
CA SER A 172 -3.72 -28.69 -25.52
C SER A 172 -3.68 -28.03 -24.15
N ALA A 173 -2.88 -28.55 -23.23
CA ALA A 173 -2.65 -27.94 -21.91
C ALA A 173 -1.87 -26.62 -22.03
N GLU A 174 -0.87 -26.53 -22.92
CA GLU A 174 -0.11 -25.32 -23.19
C GLU A 174 -1.00 -24.23 -23.83
N ILE A 175 -1.87 -24.60 -24.78
CA ILE A 175 -2.85 -23.70 -25.40
C ILE A 175 -3.79 -23.11 -24.35
N ALA A 176 -4.35 -23.93 -23.47
CA ALA A 176 -5.25 -23.47 -22.41
C ALA A 176 -4.53 -22.47 -21.44
N GLY A 177 -3.27 -22.75 -21.12
CA GLY A 177 -2.44 -21.83 -20.32
C GLY A 177 -2.22 -20.48 -21.02
N MET A 178 -1.84 -20.52 -22.31
CA MET A 178 -1.62 -19.28 -23.10
C MET A 178 -2.90 -18.48 -23.32
N GLU A 179 -4.05 -19.15 -23.51
CA GLU A 179 -5.36 -18.47 -23.64
C GLU A 179 -5.79 -17.82 -22.34
N ALA A 180 -5.57 -18.46 -21.19
CA ALA A 180 -5.84 -17.87 -19.88
C ALA A 180 -4.96 -16.64 -19.61
N GLU A 181 -3.69 -16.70 -20.00
CA GLU A 181 -2.75 -15.59 -19.90
C GLU A 181 -3.16 -14.43 -20.81
N LEU A 182 -3.53 -14.68 -22.07
CA LEU A 182 -4.03 -13.66 -22.98
C LEU A 182 -5.36 -13.04 -22.55
N SER A 183 -6.25 -13.81 -21.91
CA SER A 183 -7.48 -13.28 -21.33
C SER A 183 -7.20 -12.26 -20.22
N GLY A 184 -6.20 -12.51 -19.38
CA GLY A 184 -5.75 -11.55 -18.36
C GLY A 184 -5.28 -10.21 -18.96
N TYR A 185 -4.63 -10.24 -20.14
CA TYR A 185 -4.23 -9.02 -20.85
C TYR A 185 -5.39 -8.24 -21.46
N GLU A 186 -6.46 -8.91 -21.91
CA GLU A 186 -7.66 -8.23 -22.41
C GLU A 186 -8.49 -7.56 -21.31
N GLU A 187 -8.47 -8.13 -20.09
CA GLU A 187 -9.07 -7.49 -18.91
C GLU A 187 -8.41 -6.14 -18.57
N GLY A 188 -7.09 -6.01 -18.79
CA GLY A 188 -6.37 -4.75 -18.59
C GLY A 188 -6.88 -3.60 -19.46
N ARG A 189 -7.33 -3.88 -20.68
CA ARG A 189 -7.93 -2.86 -21.58
C ARG A 189 -9.30 -2.41 -21.08
N ARG A 190 -10.13 -3.33 -20.62
CA ARG A 190 -11.43 -3.03 -20.03
C ARG A 190 -11.30 -2.24 -18.73
N SER A 191 -10.17 -2.40 -18.05
CA SER A 191 -9.88 -1.72 -16.79
C SER A 191 -9.68 -0.21 -16.95
N ALA A 192 -9.00 0.24 -18.00
CA ALA A 192 -8.84 1.67 -18.28
C ALA A 192 -10.18 2.35 -18.60
N GLU A 193 -11.02 1.70 -19.40
CA GLU A 193 -12.36 2.21 -19.75
C GLU A 193 -13.28 2.27 -18.52
N LYS A 194 -13.20 1.26 -17.63
CA LYS A 194 -13.92 1.26 -16.35
C LYS A 194 -13.46 2.39 -15.43
N PHE A 195 -12.15 2.64 -15.35
CA PHE A 195 -11.63 3.74 -14.55
C PHE A 195 -12.13 5.10 -15.04
N ILE A 196 -12.14 5.34 -16.36
CA ILE A 196 -12.69 6.56 -16.94
C ILE A 196 -14.17 6.70 -16.61
N ALA A 197 -14.96 5.62 -16.76
CA ALA A 197 -16.38 5.64 -16.42
C ALA A 197 -16.62 5.96 -14.93
N MET A 198 -15.73 5.52 -14.04
CA MET A 198 -15.78 5.91 -12.61
C MET A 198 -15.44 7.39 -12.41
N VAL A 199 -14.42 7.91 -13.10
CA VAL A 199 -14.07 9.34 -13.07
C VAL A 199 -15.25 10.18 -13.57
N ASP A 200 -15.87 9.79 -14.68
CA ASP A 200 -17.04 10.47 -15.25
C ASP A 200 -18.25 10.48 -14.31
N LYS A 201 -18.41 9.44 -13.46
CA LYS A 201 -19.46 9.34 -12.45
C LYS A 201 -19.30 10.36 -11.32
N TYR A 202 -18.06 10.70 -10.96
CA TYR A 202 -17.75 11.61 -9.87
C TYR A 202 -17.31 12.98 -10.41
N GLN A 203 -18.23 13.93 -10.43
CA GLN A 203 -17.95 15.29 -10.91
C GLN A 203 -17.17 16.17 -9.93
N ASN A 204 -17.10 15.76 -8.66
CA ASN A 204 -16.46 16.53 -7.61
C ASN A 204 -15.57 15.66 -6.70
N PHE A 205 -14.30 16.00 -6.63
CA PHE A 205 -13.30 15.36 -5.76
C PHE A 205 -12.92 16.23 -4.54
N GLU A 206 -13.70 17.26 -4.22
CA GLU A 206 -13.41 18.11 -3.05
C GLU A 206 -13.57 17.36 -1.73
N GLU A 207 -14.60 16.49 -1.64
CA GLU A 207 -14.84 15.66 -0.46
C GLU A 207 -14.73 14.18 -0.82
N LEU A 208 -13.60 13.56 -0.42
CA LEU A 208 -13.36 12.13 -0.64
C LEU A 208 -14.03 11.30 0.45
N THR A 209 -15.09 10.59 0.09
CA THR A 209 -15.74 9.64 1.01
C THR A 209 -14.96 8.32 1.12
N THR A 210 -15.18 7.57 2.21
CA THR A 210 -14.59 6.22 2.37
C THR A 210 -14.94 5.31 1.20
N TYR A 211 -16.16 5.43 0.67
CA TYR A 211 -16.61 4.65 -0.48
C TYR A 211 -15.82 5.00 -1.74
N MET A 212 -15.69 6.29 -2.07
CA MET A 212 -14.90 6.76 -3.22
C MET A 212 -13.44 6.31 -3.13
N LEU A 213 -12.81 6.48 -1.95
CA LEU A 213 -11.42 6.06 -1.76
C LEU A 213 -11.22 4.57 -2.03
N ASN A 214 -12.13 3.71 -1.56
CA ASN A 214 -12.04 2.27 -1.82
C ASN A 214 -12.42 1.90 -3.25
N GLU A 215 -13.23 2.70 -3.94
CA GLU A 215 -13.55 2.50 -5.36
C GLU A 215 -12.36 2.86 -6.26
N PHE A 216 -11.66 3.97 -5.97
CA PHE A 216 -10.52 4.43 -6.76
C PHE A 216 -9.19 3.82 -6.36
N VAL A 217 -8.92 3.65 -5.07
CA VAL A 217 -7.60 3.31 -4.53
C VAL A 217 -7.55 1.85 -4.09
N GLU A 218 -6.60 1.10 -4.64
CA GLU A 218 -6.29 -0.27 -4.24
C GLU A 218 -5.44 -0.29 -2.97
N LYS A 219 -4.31 0.42 -3.01
CA LYS A 219 -3.36 0.52 -1.89
C LYS A 219 -2.50 1.77 -2.00
N ILE A 220 -1.96 2.20 -0.87
CA ILE A 220 -1.04 3.32 -0.74
C ILE A 220 0.19 2.80 -0.01
N VAL A 221 1.35 2.93 -0.64
CA VAL A 221 2.63 2.48 -0.09
C VAL A 221 3.42 3.69 0.38
N VAL A 222 3.83 3.67 1.64
CA VAL A 222 4.54 4.79 2.27
C VAL A 222 5.98 4.40 2.53
N HIS A 223 6.91 5.15 1.94
CA HIS A 223 8.35 4.98 2.11
C HIS A 223 8.89 5.68 3.36
N GLU A 224 10.13 5.45 3.68
CA GLU A 224 10.82 6.15 4.76
C GLU A 224 11.02 7.62 4.41
N ARG A 225 11.05 8.45 5.45
CA ARG A 225 11.42 9.88 5.31
C ARG A 225 12.92 10.00 5.04
N ASP A 226 13.30 10.93 4.17
CA ASP A 226 14.70 11.22 3.89
C ASP A 226 15.47 11.66 5.15
N ARG A 227 14.79 12.35 6.07
CA ARG A 227 15.38 12.89 7.31
C ARG A 227 14.49 12.62 8.51
N LYS A 228 14.99 11.84 9.48
CA LYS A 228 14.29 11.60 10.74
C LYS A 228 14.38 12.82 11.65
N GLY A 229 13.24 13.22 12.24
CA GLY A 229 13.18 14.27 13.25
C GLY A 229 13.19 15.70 12.71
N SER A 230 13.20 15.90 11.39
CA SER A 230 13.03 17.21 10.76
C SER A 230 11.56 17.47 10.42
N ILE A 231 11.13 18.74 10.55
CA ILE A 231 9.81 19.19 10.05
C ILE A 231 9.87 19.28 8.52
N GLU A 232 11.02 19.67 7.99
CA GLU A 232 11.29 19.76 6.56
C GLU A 232 11.90 18.44 6.07
N THR A 233 11.07 17.51 5.68
CA THR A 233 11.46 16.20 5.19
C THR A 233 10.61 15.82 3.99
N THR A 234 11.19 15.19 3.01
CA THR A 234 10.48 14.57 1.90
C THR A 234 10.16 13.11 2.23
N GLN A 235 9.05 12.65 1.73
CA GLN A 235 8.62 11.27 1.91
C GLN A 235 7.92 10.81 0.64
N GLU A 236 8.38 9.74 0.06
CA GLU A 236 7.76 9.16 -1.12
C GLU A 236 6.50 8.39 -0.72
N VAL A 237 5.43 8.61 -1.50
CA VAL A 237 4.14 7.92 -1.34
C VAL A 237 3.71 7.43 -2.71
N GLU A 238 3.53 6.13 -2.83
CA GLU A 238 3.02 5.51 -4.05
C GLU A 238 1.55 5.21 -3.89
N ILE A 239 0.74 5.68 -4.84
CA ILE A 239 -0.70 5.43 -4.86
C ILE A 239 -0.99 4.48 -6.03
N TYR A 240 -1.61 3.36 -5.70
CA TYR A 240 -2.07 2.37 -6.68
C TYR A 240 -3.58 2.48 -6.79
N PHE A 241 -4.04 2.77 -7.98
CA PHE A 241 -5.46 2.85 -8.29
C PHE A 241 -6.01 1.50 -8.73
N ASN A 242 -7.27 1.26 -8.42
CA ASN A 242 -8.00 0.13 -8.96
C ASN A 242 -8.02 0.24 -10.51
N PHE A 243 -7.84 -0.88 -11.19
CA PHE A 243 -7.89 -1.01 -12.66
C PHE A 243 -6.68 -0.44 -13.42
N ILE A 244 -6.04 0.65 -12.97
CA ILE A 244 -4.92 1.28 -13.71
C ILE A 244 -3.56 1.14 -13.02
N GLY A 245 -3.52 0.65 -11.76
CA GLY A 245 -2.28 0.51 -11.01
C GLY A 245 -1.65 1.86 -10.60
N ARG A 246 -0.32 1.95 -10.59
CA ARG A 246 0.39 3.21 -10.31
C ARG A 246 0.37 4.08 -11.55
N TYR A 247 -0.38 5.15 -11.49
CA TYR A 247 -0.49 6.13 -12.57
C TYR A 247 -0.23 7.54 -12.04
N LEU A 248 0.55 8.30 -12.80
CA LEU A 248 0.84 9.71 -12.53
C LEU A 248 0.61 10.48 -13.84
N PRO A 249 -0.27 11.49 -13.86
CA PRO A 249 -0.45 12.32 -15.06
C PRO A 249 0.85 13.01 -15.46
N PRO A 250 1.09 13.26 -16.76
CA PRO A 250 2.19 14.11 -17.19
C PRO A 250 2.14 15.47 -16.48
N HIS A 251 3.29 15.97 -16.09
CA HIS A 251 3.45 17.27 -15.39
C HIS A 251 2.78 17.37 -14.00
N PHE A 252 2.30 16.27 -13.43
CA PHE A 252 1.77 16.29 -12.07
C PHE A 252 2.87 16.63 -11.06
N GLY A 253 2.67 17.69 -10.28
CA GLY A 253 3.65 18.17 -9.30
C GLY A 253 4.79 19.01 -9.89
N GLU A 254 4.84 19.24 -11.20
CA GLU A 254 5.72 20.24 -11.81
C GLU A 254 5.18 21.63 -11.47
N VAL A 255 5.86 22.30 -10.57
CA VAL A 255 5.59 23.71 -10.26
C VAL A 255 6.57 24.54 -11.08
N GLU A 256 6.07 25.39 -11.97
CA GLU A 256 6.89 26.41 -12.63
C GLU A 256 7.34 27.42 -11.59
N LEU A 257 8.51 27.15 -11.01
CA LEU A 257 9.13 28.03 -10.02
C LEU A 257 9.78 29.22 -10.73
N THR A 258 9.56 30.39 -10.20
CA THR A 258 10.31 31.58 -10.64
C THR A 258 11.80 31.43 -10.28
N PRO A 259 12.71 32.10 -11.00
CA PRO A 259 14.14 32.04 -10.70
C PRO A 259 14.47 32.41 -9.25
N GLU A 260 13.68 33.31 -8.65
CA GLU A 260 13.84 33.74 -7.27
C GLU A 260 13.46 32.62 -6.27
N GLU A 261 12.36 31.91 -6.52
CA GLU A 261 11.92 30.76 -5.73
C GLU A 261 12.89 29.58 -5.82
N ILE A 262 13.47 29.35 -7.01
CA ILE A 262 14.52 28.33 -7.21
C ILE A 262 15.76 28.66 -6.37
N GLU A 263 16.17 29.95 -6.34
CA GLU A 263 17.32 30.38 -5.52
C GLU A 263 17.03 30.26 -4.03
N GLU A 264 15.82 30.60 -3.61
CA GLU A 264 15.38 30.46 -2.21
C GLU A 264 15.33 28.98 -1.79
N MET A 265 14.81 28.09 -2.64
CA MET A 265 14.84 26.66 -2.41
C MET A 265 16.27 26.13 -2.26
N LYS A 266 17.19 26.51 -3.15
CA LYS A 266 18.61 26.13 -3.07
C LYS A 266 19.25 26.61 -1.75
N LYS A 267 18.97 27.84 -1.33
CA LYS A 267 19.44 28.37 -0.03
C LYS A 267 18.87 27.57 1.14
N ARG A 268 17.60 27.17 1.05
CA ARG A 268 16.91 26.36 2.05
C ARG A 268 17.50 24.95 2.15
N GLU A 269 17.76 24.31 1.01
CA GLU A 269 18.42 23.00 0.97
C GLU A 269 19.85 23.05 1.53
N ALA A 270 20.66 24.01 1.11
CA ALA A 270 22.01 24.19 1.64
C ALA A 270 22.00 24.40 3.16
N ARG A 271 21.00 25.12 3.70
CA ARG A 271 20.82 25.28 5.14
C ARG A 271 20.47 23.94 5.81
N LYS A 272 19.59 23.14 5.19
CA LYS A 272 19.23 21.80 5.69
C LYS A 272 20.45 20.90 5.76
N ASP A 273 21.25 20.86 4.71
CA ASP A 273 22.45 20.04 4.64
C ASP A 273 23.47 20.41 5.69
N ARG A 274 23.68 21.71 5.89
CA ARG A 274 24.58 22.20 6.95
C ARG A 274 24.08 21.78 8.34
N LEU A 275 22.77 21.87 8.60
CA LEU A 275 22.18 21.43 9.88
C LEU A 275 22.32 19.92 10.07
N HIS A 276 22.12 19.15 9.02
CA HIS A 276 22.27 17.70 9.06
C HIS A 276 23.75 17.29 9.29
N GLN A 277 24.68 17.91 8.60
CA GLN A 277 26.11 17.70 8.82
C GLN A 277 26.53 18.04 10.27
N ASN A 278 26.00 19.12 10.81
CA ASN A 278 26.25 19.49 12.21
C ASN A 278 25.64 18.47 13.19
N TYR A 279 24.47 17.93 12.88
CA TYR A 279 23.85 16.84 13.66
C TYR A 279 24.73 15.58 13.64
N LEU A 280 25.20 15.16 12.46
CA LEU A 280 26.08 14.00 12.33
C LEU A 280 27.41 14.18 13.09
N LYS A 281 28.01 15.39 13.02
CA LYS A 281 29.23 15.71 13.79
C LYS A 281 28.97 15.63 15.29
N ARG A 282 27.83 16.14 15.78
CA ARG A 282 27.46 16.06 17.21
C ARG A 282 27.20 14.63 17.66
N LYS A 283 26.58 13.82 16.78
CA LYS A 283 26.35 12.41 17.03
C LYS A 283 27.68 11.63 17.13
N ALA A 284 28.58 11.86 16.19
CA ALA A 284 29.91 11.22 16.18
C ALA A 284 30.75 11.58 17.42
N ASN A 285 30.64 12.81 17.90
CA ASN A 285 31.39 13.30 19.06
C ASN A 285 30.71 13.00 20.41
N GLY A 286 29.64 12.22 20.47
CA GLY A 286 28.91 11.90 21.70
C GLY A 286 28.07 13.06 22.28
N LYS A 287 28.29 14.30 21.86
CA LYS A 287 27.60 15.49 22.38
C LYS A 287 26.07 15.46 22.22
N GLN A 288 25.59 14.70 21.22
CA GLN A 288 24.16 14.53 21.01
C GLN A 288 23.54 13.67 22.12
N GLN A 289 24.25 12.68 22.59
CA GLN A 289 23.80 11.81 23.67
C GLN A 289 23.79 12.54 25.01
N GLU A 290 24.83 13.29 25.31
CA GLU A 290 24.91 14.15 26.51
C GLU A 290 23.77 15.19 26.52
N TYR A 291 23.50 15.83 25.37
CA TYR A 291 22.39 16.77 25.26
C TYR A 291 21.03 16.08 25.51
N TYR A 292 20.84 14.87 24.96
CA TYR A 292 19.62 14.09 25.14
C TYR A 292 19.41 13.69 26.60
N GLU A 293 20.44 13.19 27.26
CA GLU A 293 20.41 12.80 28.67
C GLU A 293 20.10 14.00 29.58
N ARG A 294 20.80 15.11 29.40
CA ARG A 294 20.54 16.34 30.12
C ARG A 294 19.12 16.88 29.92
N THR A 295 18.59 16.80 28.68
CA THR A 295 17.22 17.24 28.38
C THR A 295 16.19 16.31 28.98
N LYS A 296 16.46 15.00 29.00
CA LYS A 296 15.61 13.97 29.60
C LYS A 296 15.52 14.17 31.12
N GLU A 297 16.65 14.39 31.78
CA GLU A 297 16.71 14.68 33.21
C GLU A 297 15.94 15.95 33.56
N LYS A 298 16.14 17.04 32.81
CA LYS A 298 15.42 18.29 32.99
C LYS A 298 13.92 18.13 32.85
N LYS A 299 13.45 17.42 31.80
CA LYS A 299 12.02 17.13 31.60
C LYS A 299 11.46 16.22 32.70
N LYS A 300 12.25 15.25 33.18
CA LYS A 300 11.85 14.40 34.29
C LYS A 300 11.68 15.21 35.56
N ALA A 301 12.65 16.09 35.87
CA ALA A 301 12.57 16.96 37.03
C ALA A 301 11.36 17.91 36.97
N GLU A 302 11.08 18.51 35.80
CA GLU A 302 9.90 19.34 35.59
C GLU A 302 8.57 18.56 35.76
N MET A 303 8.52 17.32 35.26
CA MET A 303 7.36 16.47 35.46
C MET A 303 7.17 16.04 36.93
N ASP A 304 8.25 15.71 37.60
CA ASP A 304 8.21 15.31 39.01
C ASP A 304 7.81 16.52 39.89
N ALA A 305 8.28 17.72 39.58
CA ALA A 305 7.85 18.96 40.23
C ALA A 305 6.35 19.22 40.04
N LYS A 306 5.84 19.10 38.78
CA LYS A 306 4.40 19.22 38.51
C LYS A 306 3.56 18.18 39.23
N LYS A 307 4.03 16.92 39.28
CA LYS A 307 3.34 15.87 40.04
C LYS A 307 3.31 16.16 41.54
N ALA A 308 4.40 16.73 42.08
CA ALA A 308 4.45 17.11 43.47
C ALA A 308 3.49 18.27 43.79
N GLU A 309 3.35 19.21 42.87
CA GLU A 309 2.41 20.33 42.99
C GLU A 309 0.94 19.83 42.94
N ILE A 310 0.60 19.00 41.98
CA ILE A 310 -0.74 18.36 41.88
C ILE A 310 -1.05 17.57 43.15
N ARG A 311 -0.08 16.78 43.65
CA ARG A 311 -0.30 16.04 44.92
C ARG A 311 -0.55 16.96 46.10
N LYS A 312 0.14 18.10 46.19
CA LYS A 312 -0.12 19.09 47.27
C LYS A 312 -1.54 19.68 47.14
N GLU A 313 -1.98 20.00 45.94
CA GLU A 313 -3.32 20.48 45.71
C GLU A 313 -4.40 19.43 46.03
N ASP A 314 -4.18 18.16 45.65
CA ASP A 314 -5.10 17.05 45.93
C ASP A 314 -5.22 16.77 47.43
N ILE A 315 -4.09 16.87 48.18
CA ILE A 315 -4.09 16.78 49.64
C ILE A 315 -4.89 17.94 50.22
N ALA A 316 -4.67 19.16 49.77
CA ALA A 316 -5.37 20.34 50.23
C ALA A 316 -6.88 20.30 49.94
N LYS A 317 -7.29 19.66 48.87
CA LYS A 317 -8.70 19.43 48.48
C LYS A 317 -9.32 18.19 49.13
N GLY A 318 -8.56 17.41 49.93
CA GLY A 318 -9.02 16.18 50.56
C GLY A 318 -9.27 15.01 49.58
N VAL A 319 -8.81 15.11 48.36
CA VAL A 319 -8.98 14.09 47.32
C VAL A 319 -7.93 12.98 47.45
N PHE A 320 -6.75 13.29 47.97
CA PHE A 320 -5.67 12.36 48.17
C PHE A 320 -5.22 12.32 49.64
N ILE A 321 -5.29 11.15 50.24
CA ILE A 321 -4.77 10.92 51.60
C ILE A 321 -3.45 10.14 51.50
N PRO A 322 -2.31 10.72 51.90
CA PRO A 322 -1.03 9.99 51.92
C PRO A 322 -1.12 8.74 52.80
N VAL A 323 -0.47 7.66 52.37
CA VAL A 323 -0.44 6.38 53.12
C VAL A 323 0.02 6.58 54.55
N SER A 324 0.89 7.57 54.82
CA SER A 324 1.33 7.93 56.19
C SER A 324 0.23 8.52 57.07
N MET A 325 -0.88 8.98 56.50
CA MET A 325 -2.03 9.50 57.26
C MET A 325 -3.18 8.52 57.31
N LEU A 326 -3.08 7.35 56.66
CA LEU A 326 -4.06 6.30 56.79
C LEU A 326 -3.92 5.61 58.16
N PRO A 327 -5.04 5.31 58.83
CA PRO A 327 -4.94 4.52 60.06
C PRO A 327 -4.31 3.14 59.75
N PRO A 328 -3.52 2.57 60.67
CA PRO A 328 -2.89 1.29 60.47
C PRO A 328 -3.97 0.27 60.07
N ALA A 329 -3.70 -0.52 59.02
CA ALA A 329 -4.62 -1.52 58.54
C ALA A 329 -4.96 -2.48 59.69
N GLU A 330 -6.24 -2.68 59.98
CA GLU A 330 -6.69 -3.66 60.96
C GLU A 330 -6.08 -5.03 60.59
N PRO A 331 -5.52 -5.77 61.57
CA PRO A 331 -4.98 -7.09 61.31
C PRO A 331 -6.14 -7.98 60.81
N LYS A 332 -5.97 -8.57 59.63
CA LYS A 332 -6.89 -9.56 59.10
C LYS A 332 -7.11 -10.63 60.14
N LYS A 333 -8.30 -10.66 60.78
CA LYS A 333 -8.72 -11.72 61.68
C LYS A 333 -8.55 -13.06 60.94
N GLY A 334 -7.81 -13.95 61.56
CA GLY A 334 -7.23 -15.15 61.06
C GLY A 334 -8.09 -16.01 60.16
N ALA A 335 -7.48 -16.47 59.08
CA ALA A 335 -7.86 -17.69 58.43
C ALA A 335 -7.54 -18.84 59.37
N VAL A 336 -8.55 -19.52 59.87
CA VAL A 336 -8.44 -20.80 60.61
C VAL A 336 -7.85 -21.82 59.64
N PRO A 337 -6.75 -22.52 59.97
CA PRO A 337 -6.27 -23.62 59.12
C PRO A 337 -7.24 -24.80 59.30
N ALA A 338 -7.69 -25.33 58.13
CA ALA A 338 -8.33 -26.65 58.04
C ALA A 338 -7.27 -27.71 57.80
#